data_f9ff23a90ca99ec1058e79513936630d
#
_entry.id   f9ff23a90ca99ec1058e79513936630d
#
_cell.length_a   1.000
_cell.length_b   1.000
_cell.length_c   1.000
_cell.angle_alpha   90.00
_cell.angle_beta   90.00
_cell.angle_gamma   90.00
#
_symmetry.space_group_name_H-M   'P 1'
#
loop_
_entity.id
_entity.type
_entity.pdbx_description
1 polymer ?
#
loop_
_entity_poly.entity_id
_entity_poly.type
_entity_poly.pdbx_seq_one_letter_code
_entity_poly.pdbx_strand_id
1 'polypeptide(L)'
;MPDHNGSTVPAFTVLVADDNEVAQRLCKRVLEKAGYSVLIAADGLQAVDLALGQRPAMILMDVAMPAMDGLEAMRRIKTEIPGMPIVIASAHSMASDRERFLAAGADDVLSKPFRLADLISIVQALAGAPVK
;
A
#
# COMPACT_ATOMS: atom_id res chain seq x y z
N MET A 1 -18.14 -3.27 -18.07
CA MET A 1 -17.57 -4.60 -18.39
C MET A 1 -17.03 -5.25 -17.14
N PRO A 2 -17.52 -6.43 -16.80
CA PRO A 2 -17.00 -7.13 -15.63
C PRO A 2 -15.52 -7.45 -15.80
N ASP A 3 -14.82 -7.41 -14.71
CA ASP A 3 -13.43 -7.79 -14.68
C ASP A 3 -13.33 -9.32 -14.74
N HIS A 4 -12.70 -9.82 -15.78
CA HIS A 4 -12.55 -11.26 -15.99
C HIS A 4 -11.54 -11.91 -15.06
N ASN A 5 -10.76 -11.10 -14.34
CA ASN A 5 -9.77 -11.60 -13.38
C ASN A 5 -10.36 -11.86 -11.99
N GLY A 6 -11.67 -11.66 -11.84
CA GLY A 6 -12.33 -11.85 -10.56
C GLY A 6 -12.19 -10.69 -9.59
N SER A 7 -11.48 -9.64 -9.96
CA SER A 7 -11.39 -8.44 -9.13
C SER A 7 -12.68 -7.65 -9.19
N THR A 8 -13.17 -7.21 -8.04
CA THR A 8 -14.37 -6.39 -7.93
C THR A 8 -14.05 -4.91 -7.72
N VAL A 9 -12.77 -4.56 -7.66
CA VAL A 9 -12.35 -3.18 -7.41
C VAL A 9 -11.99 -2.46 -8.69
N PRO A 10 -12.12 -1.13 -8.72
CA PRO A 10 -11.67 -0.31 -9.85
C PRO A 10 -10.17 -0.47 -10.13
N ALA A 11 -9.78 -0.20 -11.38
CA ALA A 11 -8.42 -0.42 -11.86
C ALA A 11 -7.36 0.36 -11.06
N PHE A 12 -7.70 1.56 -10.59
CA PHE A 12 -6.77 2.40 -9.82
C PHE A 12 -7.09 2.35 -8.33
N THR A 13 -7.16 1.16 -7.78
CA THR A 13 -7.41 0.98 -6.34
C THR A 13 -6.09 0.81 -5.61
N VAL A 14 -5.94 1.58 -4.53
CA VAL A 14 -4.77 1.52 -3.63
C VAL A 14 -5.24 0.98 -2.29
N LEU A 15 -4.53 -0.01 -1.77
CA LEU A 15 -4.76 -0.49 -0.41
C LEU A 15 -3.83 0.26 0.53
N VAL A 16 -4.39 0.93 1.52
CA VAL A 16 -3.64 1.61 2.58
C VAL A 16 -3.78 0.80 3.86
N ALA A 17 -2.67 0.25 4.32
CA ALA A 17 -2.62 -0.54 5.56
C ALA A 17 -1.90 0.27 6.63
N ASP A 18 -2.63 0.72 7.63
CA ASP A 18 -2.14 1.55 8.72
C ASP A 18 -3.13 1.43 9.87
N ASP A 19 -2.66 1.27 11.10
CA ASP A 19 -3.54 1.15 12.27
C ASP A 19 -3.99 2.50 12.83
N ASN A 20 -3.45 3.60 12.34
CA ASN A 20 -3.79 4.95 12.79
C ASN A 20 -4.93 5.51 11.93
N GLU A 21 -6.07 5.81 12.56
CA GLU A 21 -7.25 6.29 11.83
C GLU A 21 -7.02 7.64 11.15
N VAL A 22 -6.23 8.52 11.75
CA VAL A 22 -5.93 9.84 11.17
C VAL A 22 -5.13 9.65 9.87
N ALA A 23 -4.12 8.78 9.90
CA ALA A 23 -3.32 8.46 8.72
C ALA A 23 -4.18 7.82 7.63
N GLN A 24 -5.07 6.90 8.00
CA GLN A 24 -6.00 6.26 7.06
C GLN A 24 -6.85 7.30 6.34
N ARG A 25 -7.47 8.20 7.09
CA ARG A 25 -8.35 9.24 6.54
C ARG A 25 -7.60 10.20 5.65
N LEU A 26 -6.40 10.60 6.07
CA LEU A 26 -5.59 11.53 5.28
C LEU A 26 -5.20 10.91 3.94
N CYS A 27 -4.67 9.70 3.96
CA CYS A 27 -4.28 8.99 2.75
C CYS A 27 -5.49 8.78 1.83
N LYS A 28 -6.61 8.36 2.39
CA LYS A 28 -7.82 8.13 1.62
C LYS A 28 -8.29 9.42 0.93
N ARG A 29 -8.36 10.52 1.68
CA ARG A 29 -8.79 11.81 1.13
C ARG A 29 -7.88 12.27 -0.01
N VAL A 30 -6.58 12.21 0.22
CA VAL A 30 -5.60 12.69 -0.75
C VAL A 30 -5.64 11.84 -2.03
N LEU A 31 -5.68 10.53 -1.87
CA LEU A 31 -5.66 9.62 -3.00
C LEU A 31 -6.98 9.64 -3.77
N GLU A 32 -8.11 9.72 -3.09
CA GLU A 32 -9.41 9.83 -3.76
C GLU A 32 -9.50 11.13 -4.56
N LYS A 33 -8.99 12.22 -4.01
CA LYS A 33 -8.95 13.49 -4.73
C LYS A 33 -8.08 13.42 -5.97
N ALA A 34 -7.05 12.58 -5.96
CA ALA A 34 -6.18 12.36 -7.11
C ALA A 34 -6.75 11.35 -8.12
N GLY A 35 -7.93 10.80 -7.85
CA GLY A 35 -8.62 9.90 -8.79
C GLY A 35 -8.52 8.42 -8.47
N TYR A 36 -7.92 8.06 -7.34
CA TYR A 36 -7.79 6.66 -6.92
C TYR A 36 -8.96 6.22 -6.07
N SER A 37 -9.28 4.94 -6.12
CA SER A 37 -10.13 4.31 -5.12
C SER A 37 -9.25 3.76 -4.00
N VAL A 38 -9.73 3.76 -2.76
CA VAL A 38 -8.90 3.40 -1.61
C VAL A 38 -9.59 2.33 -0.78
N LEU A 39 -8.85 1.27 -0.47
CA LEU A 39 -9.22 0.28 0.53
C LEU A 39 -8.38 0.53 1.78
N ILE A 40 -8.95 0.30 2.94
CA ILE A 40 -8.25 0.49 4.22
C ILE A 40 -8.13 -0.83 4.95
N ALA A 41 -6.93 -1.14 5.42
CA ALA A 41 -6.67 -2.23 6.35
C ALA A 41 -6.10 -1.63 7.64
N ALA A 42 -6.60 -2.06 8.78
CA ALA A 42 -6.16 -1.56 10.09
C ALA A 42 -5.06 -2.42 10.72
N ASP A 43 -4.78 -3.57 10.15
CA ASP A 43 -3.71 -4.46 10.62
C ASP A 43 -3.20 -5.32 9.46
N GLY A 44 -2.13 -6.10 9.74
CA GLY A 44 -1.50 -6.93 8.71
C GLY A 44 -2.37 -8.06 8.21
N LEU A 45 -3.22 -8.63 9.06
CA LEU A 45 -4.13 -9.71 8.64
C LEU A 45 -5.17 -9.19 7.66
N GLN A 46 -5.76 -8.04 7.94
CA GLN A 46 -6.70 -7.39 7.02
C GLN A 46 -6.01 -7.04 5.71
N ALA A 47 -4.75 -6.57 5.77
CA ALA A 47 -4.00 -6.23 4.57
C ALA A 47 -3.81 -7.45 3.68
N VAL A 48 -3.44 -8.59 4.24
CA VAL A 48 -3.30 -9.83 3.47
C VAL A 48 -4.63 -10.23 2.84
N ASP A 49 -5.70 -10.24 3.63
CA ASP A 49 -7.02 -10.63 3.14
C ASP A 49 -7.50 -9.74 2.00
N LEU A 50 -7.36 -8.43 2.16
CA LEU A 50 -7.78 -7.49 1.13
C LEU A 50 -6.91 -7.57 -0.12
N ALA A 51 -5.59 -7.73 0.05
CA ALA A 51 -4.69 -7.85 -1.09
C ALA A 51 -5.00 -9.09 -1.91
N LEU A 52 -5.21 -10.23 -1.27
CA LEU A 52 -5.48 -11.49 -1.97
C LEU A 52 -6.89 -11.52 -2.56
N GLY A 53 -7.87 -10.97 -1.84
CA GLY A 53 -9.26 -10.99 -2.27
C GLY A 53 -9.61 -9.94 -3.31
N GLN A 54 -9.07 -8.74 -3.17
CA GLN A 54 -9.45 -7.60 -4.01
C GLN A 54 -8.43 -7.23 -5.08
N ARG A 55 -7.19 -7.65 -4.92
CA ARG A 55 -6.09 -7.41 -5.86
C ARG A 55 -5.96 -5.94 -6.27
N PRO A 56 -5.64 -5.05 -5.33
CA PRO A 56 -5.44 -3.63 -5.65
C PRO A 56 -4.24 -3.43 -6.58
N ALA A 57 -4.15 -2.23 -7.16
CA ALA A 57 -3.03 -1.89 -8.05
C ALA A 57 -1.71 -1.73 -7.32
N MET A 58 -1.77 -1.34 -6.04
CA MET A 58 -0.59 -1.28 -5.17
C MET A 58 -1.02 -1.20 -3.71
N ILE A 59 -0.05 -1.39 -2.83
CA ILE A 59 -0.28 -1.33 -1.38
C ILE A 59 0.69 -0.34 -0.74
N LEU A 60 0.17 0.56 0.08
CA LEU A 60 0.96 1.39 0.99
C LEU A 60 0.87 0.72 2.36
N MET A 61 1.98 0.20 2.88
CA MET A 61 2.01 -0.67 4.04
C MET A 61 2.83 -0.07 5.17
N ASP A 62 2.19 0.22 6.30
CA ASP A 62 2.92 0.59 7.52
C ASP A 62 3.62 -0.65 8.09
N VAL A 63 4.76 -0.47 8.71
CA VAL A 63 5.49 -1.58 9.35
C VAL A 63 4.86 -1.93 10.69
N ALA A 64 4.63 -0.94 11.54
CA ALA A 64 4.17 -1.17 12.90
C ALA A 64 2.64 -1.26 12.96
N MET A 65 2.14 -2.49 12.92
CA MET A 65 0.70 -2.76 13.01
C MET A 65 0.45 -3.93 13.96
N PRO A 66 -0.74 -3.96 14.62
CA PRO A 66 -1.09 -5.09 15.48
C PRO A 66 -1.40 -6.35 14.66
N ALA A 67 -1.47 -7.46 15.32
CA ALA A 67 -1.79 -8.79 14.79
C ALA A 67 -0.70 -9.36 13.88
N MET A 68 -0.29 -8.60 12.88
CA MET A 68 0.78 -8.97 11.96
C MET A 68 1.41 -7.68 11.45
N ASP A 69 2.73 -7.53 11.58
CA ASP A 69 3.40 -6.32 11.10
C ASP A 69 3.45 -6.28 9.57
N GLY A 70 3.78 -5.10 9.04
CA GLY A 70 3.76 -4.86 7.60
C GLY A 70 4.77 -5.70 6.81
N LEU A 71 5.91 -6.05 7.40
CA LEU A 71 6.92 -6.85 6.69
C LEU A 71 6.46 -8.29 6.52
N GLU A 72 5.83 -8.86 7.55
CA GLU A 72 5.26 -10.20 7.47
C GLU A 72 4.10 -10.22 6.48
N ALA A 73 3.22 -9.22 6.56
CA ALA A 73 2.10 -9.11 5.62
C ALA A 73 2.62 -9.02 4.18
N MET A 74 3.64 -8.21 3.94
CA MET A 74 4.26 -8.08 2.61
C MET A 74 4.80 -9.41 2.12
N ARG A 75 5.51 -10.16 2.96
CA ARG A 75 6.04 -11.46 2.56
C ARG A 75 4.94 -12.42 2.15
N ARG A 76 3.86 -12.46 2.91
CA ARG A 76 2.71 -13.33 2.58
C ARG A 76 2.05 -12.93 1.28
N ILE A 77 1.85 -11.63 1.08
CA ILE A 77 1.24 -11.12 -0.16
C ILE A 77 2.13 -11.44 -1.35
N LYS A 78 3.43 -11.18 -1.26
CA LYS A 78 4.38 -11.41 -2.35
C LYS A 78 4.55 -12.90 -2.68
N THR A 79 4.32 -13.77 -1.72
CA THR A 79 4.33 -15.21 -1.98
C THR A 79 3.21 -15.61 -2.93
N GLU A 80 2.02 -15.04 -2.74
CA GLU A 80 0.85 -15.33 -3.58
C GLU A 80 0.79 -14.46 -4.83
N ILE A 81 1.23 -13.20 -4.73
CA ILE A 81 1.19 -12.24 -5.83
C ILE A 81 2.58 -11.57 -5.94
N PRO A 82 3.58 -12.25 -6.56
CA PRO A 82 4.94 -11.71 -6.60
C PRO A 82 5.06 -10.34 -7.26
N GLY A 83 4.15 -10.02 -8.18
CA GLY A 83 4.17 -8.73 -8.89
C GLY A 83 3.43 -7.61 -8.19
N MET A 84 2.85 -7.83 -7.01
CA MET A 84 2.11 -6.79 -6.31
C MET A 84 3.05 -5.67 -5.86
N PRO A 85 2.87 -4.42 -6.33
CA PRO A 85 3.69 -3.31 -5.86
C PRO A 85 3.37 -2.97 -4.40
N ILE A 86 4.39 -2.97 -3.55
CA ILE A 86 4.23 -2.64 -2.13
C ILE A 86 5.26 -1.61 -1.73
N VAL A 87 4.77 -0.48 -1.20
CA VAL A 87 5.59 0.57 -0.60
C VAL A 87 5.49 0.46 0.90
N ILE A 88 6.63 0.36 1.56
CA ILE A 88 6.67 0.38 3.03
C ILE A 88 6.72 1.84 3.49
N ALA A 89 5.80 2.21 4.38
CA ALA A 89 5.79 3.51 5.03
C ALA A 89 6.28 3.32 6.47
N SER A 90 7.32 4.02 6.87
CA SER A 90 7.93 3.82 8.18
C SER A 90 8.48 5.11 8.78
N ALA A 91 8.31 5.25 10.10
CA ALA A 91 8.97 6.32 10.85
C ALA A 91 10.46 6.02 11.04
N HIS A 92 10.87 4.77 10.86
CA HIS A 92 12.27 4.36 10.93
C HIS A 92 12.82 4.27 9.52
N SER A 93 13.49 5.32 9.08
CA SER A 93 13.88 5.47 7.68
C SER A 93 15.33 5.86 7.49
N MET A 94 16.21 5.41 8.38
CA MET A 94 17.65 5.53 8.17
C MET A 94 18.04 4.66 6.97
N ALA A 95 19.20 4.94 6.38
CA ALA A 95 19.65 4.21 5.20
C ALA A 95 19.65 2.68 5.39
N SER A 96 20.06 2.21 6.58
CA SER A 96 20.06 0.78 6.90
C SER A 96 18.66 0.19 6.95
N ASP A 97 17.68 0.94 7.45
CA ASP A 97 16.29 0.50 7.49
C ASP A 97 15.71 0.40 6.07
N ARG A 98 15.99 1.40 5.24
CA ARG A 98 15.56 1.41 3.85
C ARG A 98 16.13 0.20 3.10
N GLU A 99 17.41 -0.07 3.26
CA GLU A 99 18.05 -1.22 2.62
C GLU A 99 17.40 -2.54 3.09
N ARG A 100 17.12 -2.64 4.38
CA ARG A 100 16.48 -3.83 4.96
C ARG A 100 15.09 -4.06 4.39
N PHE A 101 14.30 -3.00 4.26
CA PHE A 101 12.95 -3.10 3.71
C PHE A 101 12.97 -3.49 2.23
N LEU A 102 13.87 -2.90 1.46
CA LEU A 102 14.02 -3.23 0.04
C LEU A 102 14.52 -4.67 -0.12
N ALA A 103 15.45 -5.11 0.70
CA ALA A 103 15.95 -6.49 0.67
C ALA A 103 14.85 -7.49 1.05
N ALA A 104 13.89 -7.08 1.88
CA ALA A 104 12.77 -7.93 2.27
C ALA A 104 11.70 -8.04 1.17
N GLY A 105 11.78 -7.22 0.13
CA GLY A 105 10.88 -7.30 -1.01
C GLY A 105 10.06 -6.06 -1.31
N ALA A 106 10.23 -4.98 -0.55
CA ALA A 106 9.50 -3.73 -0.82
C ALA A 106 9.94 -3.14 -2.16
N ASP A 107 8.98 -2.61 -2.90
CA ASP A 107 9.26 -1.95 -4.18
C ASP A 107 9.78 -0.53 -3.98
N ASP A 108 9.40 0.10 -2.88
CA ASP A 108 9.94 1.38 -2.46
C ASP A 108 9.65 1.60 -0.99
N VAL A 109 10.22 2.66 -0.44
CA VAL A 109 10.06 3.04 0.98
C VAL A 109 9.74 4.51 1.07
N LEU A 110 8.72 4.84 1.87
CA LEU A 110 8.29 6.22 2.11
C LEU A 110 8.49 6.54 3.58
N SER A 111 9.33 7.54 3.87
CA SER A 111 9.64 7.93 5.26
C SER A 111 8.53 8.75 5.88
N LYS A 112 8.14 8.43 7.10
CA LYS A 112 7.17 9.23 7.85
C LYS A 112 7.89 10.27 8.71
N PRO A 113 7.37 11.49 8.82
CA PRO A 113 6.24 12.03 8.05
C PRO A 113 6.65 12.30 6.60
N PHE A 114 5.75 12.02 5.68
CA PHE A 114 6.00 12.28 4.25
C PHE A 114 5.14 13.44 3.76
N ARG A 115 5.58 14.06 2.67
CA ARG A 115 4.80 15.09 2.01
C ARG A 115 3.70 14.44 1.18
N LEU A 116 2.55 15.10 1.07
CA LEU A 116 1.45 14.59 0.25
C LEU A 116 1.87 14.46 -1.21
N ALA A 117 2.71 15.39 -1.71
CA ALA A 117 3.24 15.30 -3.06
C ALA A 117 4.09 14.05 -3.27
N ASP A 118 4.85 13.62 -2.27
CA ASP A 118 5.66 12.41 -2.34
C ASP A 118 4.78 11.17 -2.37
N LEU A 119 3.71 11.16 -1.58
CA LEU A 119 2.74 10.06 -1.60
C LEU A 119 2.13 9.92 -2.99
N ILE A 120 1.65 11.02 -3.57
CA ILE A 120 1.02 10.99 -4.89
C ILE A 120 2.03 10.55 -5.95
N SER A 121 3.26 11.07 -5.91
CA SER A 121 4.30 10.69 -6.88
C SER A 121 4.59 9.19 -6.85
N ILE A 122 4.73 8.61 -5.67
CA ILE A 122 5.07 7.20 -5.55
C ILE A 122 3.89 6.31 -5.97
N VAL A 123 2.68 6.73 -5.67
CA VAL A 123 1.47 6.01 -6.09
C VAL A 123 1.33 6.06 -7.61
N GLN A 124 1.54 7.21 -8.22
CA GLN A 124 1.49 7.34 -9.68
C GLN A 124 2.54 6.47 -10.36
N ALA A 125 3.73 6.40 -9.79
CA ALA A 125 4.82 5.61 -10.35
C ALA A 125 4.52 4.11 -10.34
N LEU A 126 3.85 3.61 -9.31
CA LEU A 126 3.62 2.18 -9.13
C LEU A 126 2.23 1.72 -9.54
N ALA A 127 1.21 2.52 -9.33
CA ALA A 127 -0.16 2.16 -9.65
C ALA A 127 -0.65 2.76 -10.98
N GLY A 128 0.09 3.70 -11.54
CA GLY A 128 -0.33 4.46 -12.70
C GLY A 128 -1.15 5.69 -12.29
N ALA A 129 -1.33 6.60 -13.24
CA ALA A 129 -2.09 7.83 -13.01
C ALA A 129 -3.48 7.70 -13.62
N PRO A 130 -4.54 7.87 -12.82
CA PRO A 130 -5.90 7.81 -13.36
C PRO A 130 -6.11 8.93 -14.39
N VAL A 131 -6.86 8.62 -15.43
CA VAL A 131 -7.26 9.62 -16.42
C VAL A 131 -8.51 10.31 -15.89
N LYS A 132 -8.45 11.62 -15.84
CA LYS A 132 -9.60 12.42 -15.38
C LYS A 132 -10.37 12.99 -16.55
#